data_3134b402baca95f4e630c422c918cdcc
#
_entry.id   3134b402baca95f4e630c422c918cdcc
#
_cell.length_a   1.000
_cell.length_b   1.000
_cell.length_c   1.000
_cell.angle_alpha   90.00
_cell.angle_beta   90.00
_cell.angle_gamma   90.00
#
_symmetry.space_group_name_H-M   'P 1'
#
loop_
_entity.id
_entity.type
_entity.pdbx_description
1 polymer ?
#
loop_
_entity_poly.entity_id
_entity_poly.type
_entity_poly.pdbx_seq_one_letter_code
_entity_poly.pdbx_strand_id
1 'polypeptide(L)'
;ESQRSEGRLMSEATAVESSKAVIEVRNLTKDRESFLRKPLRVLDGLSLKVEKGMTYGLVGPNGAGKTTTIKLLLGLLRADQGSIAVLGAPPGDKAALCKIGFLPESPYFYSHLTGREFLTFSGQLFGLSGKALNERIEQLLATVSLQKKADERTGRYSKGMLQRLGLAQALINDPELLFLDEPMSGLDPIGRMDMRRII
;
A
#
# COMPACT_ATOMS: atom_id res chain seq x y z
N GLU A 1 56.45 -23.15 -35.45
CA GLU A 1 55.01 -23.38 -35.61
C GLU A 1 54.35 -23.11 -34.29
N SER A 2 54.01 -21.95 -33.98
CA SER A 2 52.98 -21.08 -34.51
C SER A 2 51.59 -21.40 -33.95
N GLN A 3 51.13 -20.46 -33.10
CA GLN A 3 49.76 -19.96 -33.04
C GLN A 3 48.62 -20.94 -32.73
N ARG A 4 47.97 -20.58 -31.71
CA ARG A 4 46.50 -20.64 -31.44
C ARG A 4 46.13 -21.23 -30.11
N SER A 5 46.11 -20.45 -29.10
CA SER A 5 45.08 -20.52 -28.04
C SER A 5 44.90 -19.18 -27.35
N GLU A 6 44.66 -18.18 -28.15
CA GLU A 6 43.95 -17.00 -27.67
C GLU A 6 42.45 -17.28 -27.70
N GLY A 7 41.79 -16.91 -26.64
CA GLY A 7 40.39 -16.60 -26.71
C GLY A 7 39.41 -17.64 -26.20
N ARG A 8 39.20 -17.66 -24.89
CA ARG A 8 37.82 -17.81 -24.35
C ARG A 8 37.74 -17.48 -22.87
N LEU A 9 38.18 -16.29 -22.49
CA LEU A 9 37.66 -15.63 -21.29
C LEU A 9 36.49 -14.76 -21.73
N MET A 10 35.40 -15.39 -22.05
CA MET A 10 34.14 -14.70 -22.25
C MET A 10 33.32 -14.85 -21.00
N SER A 11 33.31 -13.80 -20.16
CA SER A 11 32.14 -13.13 -19.71
C SER A 11 31.01 -14.06 -19.22
N GLU A 12 31.15 -14.63 -18.05
CA GLU A 12 30.01 -14.82 -17.16
C GLU A 12 29.61 -13.44 -16.63
N ALA A 13 28.97 -12.65 -17.49
CA ALA A 13 28.12 -11.57 -17.05
C ALA A 13 26.96 -12.24 -16.32
N THR A 14 27.08 -12.30 -15.00
CA THR A 14 25.94 -12.56 -14.10
C THR A 14 24.84 -11.62 -14.54
N ALA A 15 23.81 -12.17 -15.19
CA ALA A 15 22.58 -11.47 -15.44
C ALA A 15 21.99 -11.14 -14.06
N VAL A 16 22.25 -9.95 -13.58
CA VAL A 16 21.49 -9.31 -12.52
C VAL A 16 20.08 -9.23 -13.11
N GLU A 17 19.21 -10.16 -12.70
CA GLU A 17 17.77 -10.03 -12.96
C GLU A 17 17.41 -8.61 -12.54
N SER A 18 17.12 -7.78 -13.54
CA SER A 18 16.64 -6.41 -13.35
C SER A 18 15.36 -6.52 -12.54
N SER A 19 15.44 -6.34 -11.22
CA SER A 19 14.26 -6.38 -10.36
C SER A 19 13.30 -5.29 -10.86
N LYS A 20 12.14 -5.75 -11.31
CA LYS A 20 11.17 -4.87 -11.98
C LYS A 20 10.62 -3.91 -10.94
N ALA A 21 10.83 -2.61 -11.14
CA ALA A 21 10.30 -1.58 -10.26
C ALA A 21 8.77 -1.70 -10.15
N VAL A 22 8.25 -1.75 -8.94
CA VAL A 22 6.80 -1.74 -8.65
C VAL A 22 6.29 -0.32 -8.48
N ILE A 23 7.16 0.63 -8.12
CA ILE A 23 6.87 2.06 -8.11
C ILE A 23 8.04 2.79 -8.78
N GLU A 24 7.74 3.68 -9.70
CA GLU A 24 8.69 4.60 -10.30
C GLU A 24 8.10 6.00 -10.34
N VAL A 25 8.82 6.96 -9.73
CA VAL A 25 8.44 8.37 -9.66
C VAL A 25 9.60 9.20 -10.13
N ARG A 26 9.36 10.16 -11.04
CA ARG A 26 10.39 11.05 -11.60
C ARG A 26 9.93 12.49 -11.52
N ASN A 27 10.72 13.34 -10.86
CA ASN A 27 10.54 14.80 -10.76
C ASN A 27 9.11 15.22 -10.37
N LEU A 28 8.50 14.49 -9.44
CA LEU A 28 7.11 14.69 -9.04
C LEU A 28 6.95 16.00 -8.26
N THR A 29 6.10 16.87 -8.75
CA THR A 29 5.79 18.15 -8.12
C THR A 29 4.29 18.23 -7.86
N LYS A 30 3.93 18.71 -6.67
CA LYS A 30 2.54 18.93 -6.28
C LYS A 30 2.40 20.19 -5.46
N ASP A 31 1.55 21.10 -5.93
CA ASP A 31 1.14 22.28 -5.22
C ASP A 31 -0.25 22.06 -4.60
N ARG A 32 -0.44 22.57 -3.41
CA ARG A 32 -1.74 22.60 -2.75
C ARG A 32 -2.40 23.94 -3.06
N GLU A 33 -3.50 23.91 -3.78
CA GLU A 33 -4.31 25.09 -4.04
C GLU A 33 -4.87 25.67 -2.74
N SER A 34 -4.84 26.99 -2.62
CA SER A 34 -5.46 27.73 -1.53
C SER A 34 -6.27 28.85 -2.11
N PHE A 35 -7.56 28.91 -1.76
CA PHE A 35 -8.49 29.92 -2.29
C PHE A 35 -8.11 31.38 -1.90
N LEU A 36 -7.32 31.55 -0.83
CA LEU A 36 -6.98 32.86 -0.25
C LEU A 36 -5.48 33.12 -0.09
N ARG A 37 -4.61 32.16 -0.45
CA ARG A 37 -3.15 32.26 -0.28
C ARG A 37 -2.42 31.75 -1.52
N LYS A 38 -1.15 32.14 -1.67
CA LYS A 38 -0.27 31.54 -2.70
C LYS A 38 -0.28 30.02 -2.57
N PRO A 39 -0.27 29.30 -3.70
CA PRO A 39 -0.15 27.83 -3.67
C PRO A 39 1.03 27.42 -2.79
N LEU A 40 0.81 26.42 -1.93
CA LEU A 40 1.86 25.86 -1.09
C LEU A 40 2.44 24.62 -1.80
N ARG A 41 3.72 24.67 -2.12
CA ARG A 41 4.41 23.50 -2.65
C ARG A 41 4.51 22.42 -1.60
N VAL A 42 3.90 21.26 -1.87
CA VAL A 42 3.88 20.10 -0.98
C VAL A 42 4.95 19.09 -1.39
N LEU A 43 5.15 18.91 -2.70
CA LEU A 43 6.22 18.08 -3.25
C LEU A 43 6.99 18.90 -4.29
N ASP A 44 8.31 18.82 -4.27
CA ASP A 44 9.21 19.56 -5.16
C ASP A 44 10.24 18.61 -5.78
N GLY A 45 9.98 18.17 -7.00
CA GLY A 45 10.90 17.33 -7.76
C GLY A 45 11.18 15.95 -7.16
N LEU A 46 10.24 15.36 -6.38
CA LEU A 46 10.44 14.05 -5.75
C LEU A 46 10.69 12.97 -6.81
N SER A 47 11.77 12.23 -6.65
CA SER A 47 12.06 11.04 -7.45
C SER A 47 12.36 9.87 -6.54
N LEU A 48 11.73 8.72 -6.80
CA LEU A 48 11.96 7.49 -6.05
C LEU A 48 11.68 6.26 -6.93
N LYS A 49 12.31 5.15 -6.57
CA LYS A 49 12.10 3.84 -7.19
C LYS A 49 11.98 2.80 -6.10
N VAL A 50 10.94 1.95 -6.16
CA VAL A 50 10.75 0.82 -5.26
C VAL A 50 10.70 -0.45 -6.08
N GLU A 51 11.50 -1.42 -5.70
CA GLU A 51 11.58 -2.72 -6.36
C GLU A 51 10.68 -3.75 -5.69
N LYS A 52 10.32 -4.79 -6.43
CA LYS A 52 9.48 -5.88 -5.91
C LYS A 52 10.14 -6.53 -4.69
N GLY A 53 9.35 -6.83 -3.65
CA GLY A 53 9.81 -7.45 -2.42
C GLY A 53 10.49 -6.51 -1.43
N MET A 54 10.56 -5.20 -1.72
CA MET A 54 11.11 -4.22 -0.79
C MET A 54 10.05 -3.67 0.15
N THR A 55 10.46 -3.41 1.39
CA THR A 55 9.74 -2.52 2.32
C THR A 55 10.37 -1.14 2.23
N TYR A 56 9.58 -0.13 1.84
CA TYR A 56 10.04 1.23 1.66
C TYR A 56 9.33 2.19 2.62
N GLY A 57 10.09 2.94 3.40
CA GLY A 57 9.57 3.88 4.40
C GLY A 57 9.62 5.33 3.93
N LEU A 58 8.45 6.01 3.88
CA LEU A 58 8.38 7.46 3.74
C LEU A 58 8.47 8.10 5.11
N VAL A 59 9.60 8.73 5.42
CA VAL A 59 9.88 9.35 6.73
C VAL A 59 9.93 10.87 6.58
N GLY A 60 9.33 11.59 7.52
CA GLY A 60 9.33 13.05 7.56
C GLY A 60 8.34 13.60 8.58
N PRO A 61 8.43 14.90 8.93
CA PRO A 61 7.51 15.55 9.85
C PRO A 61 6.07 15.58 9.29
N ASN A 62 5.13 15.98 10.15
CA ASN A 62 3.75 16.21 9.70
C ASN A 62 3.73 17.35 8.67
N GLY A 63 2.98 17.13 7.58
CA GLY A 63 2.95 18.07 6.46
C GLY A 63 4.06 17.90 5.42
N ALA A 64 5.02 16.97 5.58
CA ALA A 64 6.09 16.70 4.62
C ALA A 64 5.63 16.06 3.29
N GLY A 65 4.34 15.86 3.08
CA GLY A 65 3.80 15.32 1.83
C GLY A 65 3.68 13.78 1.78
N LYS A 66 3.90 13.04 2.88
CA LYS A 66 3.81 11.56 2.91
C LYS A 66 2.47 11.04 2.37
N THR A 67 1.36 11.44 2.99
CA THR A 67 -0.01 11.09 2.57
C THR A 67 -0.32 11.60 1.16
N THR A 68 0.19 12.80 0.80
CA THR A 68 0.03 13.35 -0.55
C THR A 68 0.72 12.46 -1.58
N THR A 69 1.92 11.99 -1.30
CA THR A 69 2.66 11.06 -2.17
C THR A 69 1.86 9.77 -2.36
N ILE A 70 1.38 9.14 -1.28
CA ILE A 70 0.56 7.92 -1.37
C ILE A 70 -0.70 8.17 -2.23
N LYS A 71 -1.41 9.28 -2.01
CA LYS A 71 -2.60 9.63 -2.79
C LYS A 71 -2.31 9.85 -4.27
N LEU A 72 -1.16 10.40 -4.62
CA LEU A 72 -0.70 10.56 -6.00
C LEU A 72 -0.40 9.19 -6.64
N LEU A 73 0.28 8.29 -5.91
CA LEU A 73 0.59 6.93 -6.36
C LEU A 73 -0.69 6.10 -6.60
N LEU A 74 -1.72 6.29 -5.79
CA LEU A 74 -3.03 5.64 -5.93
C LEU A 74 -3.92 6.29 -7.00
N GLY A 75 -3.53 7.44 -7.57
CA GLY A 75 -4.35 8.19 -8.52
C GLY A 75 -5.54 8.93 -7.89
N LEU A 76 -5.56 9.06 -6.55
CA LEU A 76 -6.56 9.85 -5.82
C LEU A 76 -6.32 11.35 -5.95
N LEU A 77 -5.10 11.75 -6.32
CA LEU A 77 -4.71 13.10 -6.67
C LEU A 77 -3.97 13.09 -8.00
N ARG A 78 -3.97 14.22 -8.71
CA ARG A 78 -3.18 14.43 -9.93
C ARG A 78 -1.89 15.19 -9.60
N ALA A 79 -0.79 14.76 -10.18
CA ALA A 79 0.47 15.49 -10.17
C ALA A 79 0.37 16.77 -11.02
N ASP A 80 1.09 17.81 -10.62
CA ASP A 80 1.21 19.03 -11.43
C ASP A 80 2.35 18.93 -12.42
N GLN A 81 3.44 18.21 -12.03
CA GLN A 81 4.58 17.89 -12.90
C GLN A 81 5.17 16.54 -12.54
N GLY A 82 5.99 16.01 -13.46
CA GLY A 82 6.67 14.73 -13.29
C GLY A 82 5.86 13.54 -13.83
N SER A 83 6.35 12.35 -13.54
CA SER A 83 5.71 11.11 -13.98
C SER A 83 5.67 10.07 -12.86
N ILE A 84 4.64 9.25 -12.88
CA ILE A 84 4.42 8.16 -11.93
C ILE A 84 4.05 6.90 -12.70
N ALA A 85 4.65 5.78 -12.32
CA ALA A 85 4.21 4.45 -12.71
C ALA A 85 4.09 3.57 -11.46
N VAL A 86 2.99 2.84 -11.33
CA VAL A 86 2.72 1.88 -10.23
C VAL A 86 2.33 0.56 -10.85
N LEU A 87 3.06 -0.51 -10.52
CA LEU A 87 2.92 -1.84 -11.15
C LEU A 87 3.00 -1.77 -12.70
N GLY A 88 3.80 -0.82 -13.20
CA GLY A 88 4.00 -0.60 -14.64
C GLY A 88 2.87 0.15 -15.34
N ALA A 89 1.87 0.65 -14.62
CA ALA A 89 0.72 1.39 -15.14
C ALA A 89 0.66 2.82 -14.57
N PRO A 90 -0.07 3.76 -15.22
CA PRO A 90 -0.31 5.08 -14.65
C PRO A 90 -1.16 5.00 -13.39
N PRO A 91 -1.05 5.99 -12.47
CA PRO A 91 -1.88 6.06 -11.26
C PRO A 91 -3.37 6.02 -11.59
N GLY A 92 -4.14 5.26 -10.81
CA GLY A 92 -5.58 5.13 -11.01
C GLY A 92 -5.99 4.09 -12.06
N ASP A 93 -5.05 3.39 -12.68
CA ASP A 93 -5.37 2.27 -13.57
C ASP A 93 -6.10 1.17 -12.80
N LYS A 94 -7.27 0.74 -13.31
CA LYS A 94 -8.15 -0.20 -12.59
C LYS A 94 -7.50 -1.57 -12.40
N ALA A 95 -6.76 -2.06 -13.38
CA ALA A 95 -6.12 -3.38 -13.29
C ALA A 95 -4.97 -3.35 -12.27
N ALA A 96 -4.22 -2.25 -12.19
CA ALA A 96 -3.22 -2.04 -11.15
C ALA A 96 -3.86 -1.89 -9.76
N LEU A 97 -4.94 -1.11 -9.63
CA LEU A 97 -5.64 -0.91 -8.35
C LEU A 97 -6.20 -2.22 -7.76
N CYS A 98 -6.64 -3.16 -8.59
CA CYS A 98 -7.08 -4.48 -8.12
C CYS A 98 -5.96 -5.29 -7.44
N LYS A 99 -4.70 -4.92 -7.64
CA LYS A 99 -3.51 -5.57 -7.06
C LYS A 99 -2.87 -4.75 -5.94
N ILE A 100 -3.53 -3.69 -5.53
CA ILE A 100 -3.04 -2.77 -4.49
C ILE A 100 -3.93 -2.90 -3.26
N GLY A 101 -3.30 -2.98 -2.09
CA GLY A 101 -3.92 -2.77 -0.80
C GLY A 101 -3.60 -1.39 -0.26
N PHE A 102 -4.56 -0.75 0.40
CA PHE A 102 -4.35 0.55 1.01
C PHE A 102 -5.00 0.65 2.38
N LEU A 103 -4.20 0.97 3.39
CA LEU A 103 -4.64 1.35 4.72
C LEU A 103 -4.39 2.85 4.91
N PRO A 104 -5.42 3.70 4.91
CA PRO A 104 -5.27 5.12 5.22
C PRO A 104 -5.03 5.34 6.73
N GLU A 105 -4.51 6.51 7.12
CA GLU A 105 -4.32 6.92 8.52
C GLU A 105 -5.59 6.78 9.37
N SER A 106 -6.74 7.14 8.77
CA SER A 106 -8.06 7.07 9.41
C SER A 106 -9.02 6.29 8.50
N PRO A 107 -9.04 4.96 8.60
CA PRO A 107 -9.96 4.14 7.82
C PRO A 107 -11.41 4.37 8.25
N TYR A 108 -12.31 4.42 7.28
CA TYR A 108 -13.74 4.60 7.51
C TYR A 108 -14.46 3.24 7.53
N PHE A 109 -15.31 3.04 8.51
CA PHE A 109 -16.09 1.81 8.68
C PHE A 109 -17.58 2.12 8.82
N TYR A 110 -18.42 1.21 8.33
CA TYR A 110 -19.85 1.26 8.53
C TYR A 110 -20.18 0.71 9.93
N SER A 111 -20.45 1.57 10.89
CA SER A 111 -20.61 1.24 12.32
C SER A 111 -21.70 0.20 12.62
N HIS A 112 -22.64 0.00 11.71
CA HIS A 112 -23.73 -0.98 11.81
C HIS A 112 -23.34 -2.38 11.33
N LEU A 113 -22.26 -2.52 10.53
CA LEU A 113 -21.75 -3.81 10.08
C LEU A 113 -20.86 -4.44 11.14
N THR A 114 -20.85 -5.76 11.18
CA THR A 114 -19.85 -6.55 11.92
C THR A 114 -18.50 -6.52 11.18
N GLY A 115 -17.42 -6.91 11.85
CA GLY A 115 -16.11 -7.02 11.19
C GLY A 115 -16.14 -8.00 10.02
N ARG A 116 -16.84 -9.13 10.17
CA ARG A 116 -17.04 -10.14 9.13
C ARG A 116 -17.81 -9.59 7.94
N GLU A 117 -18.96 -8.96 8.17
CA GLU A 117 -19.78 -8.35 7.12
C GLU A 117 -19.02 -7.28 6.36
N PHE A 118 -18.23 -6.48 7.07
CA PHE A 118 -17.39 -5.45 6.45
C PHE A 118 -16.32 -6.05 5.52
N LEU A 119 -15.65 -7.12 5.94
CA LEU A 119 -14.67 -7.82 5.08
C LEU A 119 -15.37 -8.53 3.92
N THR A 120 -16.57 -9.08 4.14
CA THR A 120 -17.38 -9.69 3.06
C THR A 120 -17.72 -8.64 1.99
N PHE A 121 -18.24 -7.49 2.42
CA PHE A 121 -18.52 -6.37 1.52
C PHE A 121 -17.26 -5.94 0.76
N SER A 122 -16.14 -5.78 1.46
CA SER A 122 -14.87 -5.37 0.84
C SER A 122 -14.38 -6.39 -0.21
N GLY A 123 -14.44 -7.69 0.10
CA GLY A 123 -14.02 -8.74 -0.82
C GLY A 123 -14.91 -8.83 -2.06
N GLN A 124 -16.22 -8.60 -1.89
CA GLN A 124 -17.16 -8.57 -3.02
C GLN A 124 -16.88 -7.44 -3.99
N LEU A 125 -16.38 -6.28 -3.53
CA LEU A 125 -15.96 -5.18 -4.41
C LEU A 125 -14.79 -5.58 -5.32
N PHE A 126 -13.96 -6.54 -4.90
CA PHE A 126 -12.89 -7.13 -5.71
C PHE A 126 -13.34 -8.37 -6.50
N GLY A 127 -14.65 -8.68 -6.50
CA GLY A 127 -15.21 -9.83 -7.23
C GLY A 127 -15.03 -11.18 -6.52
N LEU A 128 -14.55 -11.19 -5.28
CA LEU A 128 -14.46 -12.41 -4.48
C LEU A 128 -15.84 -12.85 -3.98
N SER A 129 -16.11 -14.15 -3.96
CA SER A 129 -17.42 -14.68 -3.51
C SER A 129 -17.33 -16.12 -3.02
N GLY A 130 -18.40 -16.59 -2.41
CA GLY A 130 -18.59 -17.99 -2.01
C GLY A 130 -17.54 -18.48 -1.01
N LYS A 131 -17.15 -19.75 -1.15
CA LYS A 131 -16.25 -20.44 -0.20
C LYS A 131 -14.87 -19.77 -0.12
N ALA A 132 -14.30 -19.36 -1.26
CA ALA A 132 -12.98 -18.72 -1.31
C ALA A 132 -12.93 -17.41 -0.51
N LEU A 133 -13.99 -16.57 -0.62
CA LEU A 133 -14.09 -15.35 0.17
C LEU A 133 -14.19 -15.64 1.66
N ASN A 134 -15.02 -16.61 2.06
CA ASN A 134 -15.17 -16.98 3.46
C ASN A 134 -13.84 -17.48 4.06
N GLU A 135 -13.13 -18.35 3.38
CA GLU A 135 -11.82 -18.85 3.80
C GLU A 135 -10.80 -17.71 3.93
N ARG A 136 -10.78 -16.78 2.98
CA ARG A 136 -9.93 -15.60 3.03
C ARG A 136 -10.24 -14.71 4.23
N ILE A 137 -11.52 -14.49 4.54
CA ILE A 137 -11.96 -13.69 5.69
C ILE A 137 -11.49 -14.34 6.99
N GLU A 138 -11.68 -15.67 7.16
CA GLU A 138 -11.23 -16.36 8.38
C GLU A 138 -9.70 -16.25 8.56
N GLN A 139 -8.93 -16.43 7.49
CA GLN A 139 -7.48 -16.26 7.51
C GLN A 139 -7.07 -14.85 7.93
N LEU A 140 -7.70 -13.81 7.35
CA LEU A 140 -7.39 -12.44 7.68
C LEU A 140 -7.79 -12.06 9.10
N LEU A 141 -8.97 -12.49 9.56
CA LEU A 141 -9.40 -12.31 10.95
C LEU A 141 -8.43 -12.97 11.93
N ALA A 142 -7.89 -14.14 11.59
CA ALA A 142 -6.84 -14.80 12.35
C ALA A 142 -5.55 -13.97 12.38
N THR A 143 -5.08 -13.56 11.21
CA THR A 143 -3.87 -12.76 11.06
C THR A 143 -3.91 -11.49 11.91
N VAL A 144 -5.04 -10.77 11.89
CA VAL A 144 -5.20 -9.52 12.66
C VAL A 144 -5.74 -9.73 14.09
N SER A 145 -5.87 -10.99 14.55
CA SER A 145 -6.35 -11.36 15.90
C SER A 145 -7.71 -10.77 16.24
N LEU A 146 -8.67 -10.84 15.31
CA LEU A 146 -10.03 -10.36 15.45
C LEU A 146 -11.10 -11.47 15.40
N GLN A 147 -10.73 -12.79 15.37
CA GLN A 147 -11.70 -13.88 15.23
C GLN A 147 -12.80 -13.84 16.29
N LYS A 148 -12.42 -13.61 17.56
CA LYS A 148 -13.37 -13.58 18.70
C LYS A 148 -14.32 -12.37 18.66
N LYS A 149 -14.01 -11.39 17.85
CA LYS A 149 -14.74 -10.12 17.73
C LYS A 149 -15.36 -9.92 16.35
N ALA A 150 -15.18 -10.89 15.45
CA ALA A 150 -15.58 -10.80 14.05
C ALA A 150 -17.06 -10.48 13.86
N ASP A 151 -17.92 -11.01 14.74
CA ASP A 151 -19.38 -10.88 14.66
C ASP A 151 -19.93 -9.75 15.54
N GLU A 152 -19.06 -8.96 16.21
CA GLU A 152 -19.45 -7.72 16.88
C GLU A 152 -19.46 -6.54 15.86
N ARG A 153 -20.39 -5.61 16.06
CA ARG A 153 -20.48 -4.40 15.21
C ARG A 153 -19.23 -3.55 15.33
N THR A 154 -18.73 -3.04 14.19
CA THR A 154 -17.52 -2.20 14.13
C THR A 154 -17.65 -0.91 14.94
N GLY A 155 -18.88 -0.40 15.14
CA GLY A 155 -19.14 0.73 16.03
C GLY A 155 -18.78 0.50 17.51
N ARG A 156 -18.52 -0.75 17.91
CA ARG A 156 -18.06 -1.12 19.27
C ARG A 156 -16.57 -1.43 19.32
N TYR A 157 -15.88 -1.36 18.20
CA TYR A 157 -14.45 -1.65 18.13
C TYR A 157 -13.62 -0.51 18.74
N SER A 158 -12.57 -0.88 19.46
CA SER A 158 -11.54 0.09 19.86
C SER A 158 -10.79 0.61 18.63
N LYS A 159 -10.09 1.75 18.75
CA LYS A 159 -9.27 2.29 17.68
C LYS A 159 -8.27 1.25 17.15
N GLY A 160 -7.62 0.48 18.03
CA GLY A 160 -6.70 -0.58 17.64
C GLY A 160 -7.38 -1.74 16.89
N MET A 161 -8.62 -2.08 17.26
CA MET A 161 -9.39 -3.08 16.51
C MET A 161 -9.78 -2.58 15.13
N LEU A 162 -10.19 -1.32 15.00
CA LEU A 162 -10.49 -0.68 13.71
C LEU A 162 -9.25 -0.64 12.81
N GLN A 163 -8.09 -0.28 13.36
CA GLN A 163 -6.85 -0.24 12.60
C GLN A 163 -6.47 -1.65 12.08
N ARG A 164 -6.60 -2.68 12.92
CA ARG A 164 -6.38 -4.08 12.52
C ARG A 164 -7.39 -4.56 11.48
N LEU A 165 -8.65 -4.18 11.61
CA LEU A 165 -9.67 -4.49 10.61
C LEU A 165 -9.38 -3.79 9.27
N GLY A 166 -8.91 -2.53 9.30
CA GLY A 166 -8.46 -1.80 8.11
C GLY A 166 -7.27 -2.49 7.41
N LEU A 167 -6.34 -3.04 8.18
CA LEU A 167 -5.25 -3.84 7.61
C LEU A 167 -5.78 -5.13 6.96
N ALA A 168 -6.73 -5.83 7.60
CA ALA A 168 -7.37 -7.00 7.00
C ALA A 168 -8.11 -6.64 5.71
N GLN A 169 -8.79 -5.49 5.67
CA GLN A 169 -9.41 -4.96 4.46
C GLN A 169 -8.37 -4.70 3.35
N ALA A 170 -7.25 -4.07 3.69
CA ALA A 170 -6.19 -3.75 2.73
C ALA A 170 -5.52 -5.02 2.15
N LEU A 171 -5.65 -6.16 2.83
CA LEU A 171 -5.10 -7.45 2.42
C LEU A 171 -6.12 -8.37 1.74
N ILE A 172 -7.42 -7.98 1.64
CA ILE A 172 -8.50 -8.88 1.22
C ILE A 172 -8.30 -9.42 -0.21
N ASN A 173 -7.79 -8.60 -1.10
CA ASN A 173 -7.57 -8.90 -2.53
C ASN A 173 -6.21 -9.56 -2.82
N ASP A 174 -5.47 -9.99 -1.80
CA ASP A 174 -4.11 -10.56 -1.93
C ASP A 174 -3.17 -9.66 -2.76
N PRO A 175 -2.90 -8.44 -2.29
CA PRO A 175 -2.25 -7.41 -3.10
C PRO A 175 -0.78 -7.70 -3.39
N GLU A 176 -0.32 -7.33 -4.60
CA GLU A 176 1.11 -7.32 -4.97
C GLU A 176 1.86 -6.12 -4.36
N LEU A 177 1.14 -5.05 -4.00
CA LEU A 177 1.67 -3.82 -3.42
C LEU A 177 0.74 -3.30 -2.32
N LEU A 178 1.30 -3.03 -1.14
CA LEU A 178 0.56 -2.54 0.02
C LEU A 178 1.04 -1.14 0.40
N PHE A 179 0.12 -0.19 0.47
CA PHE A 179 0.35 1.14 1.02
C PHE A 179 -0.22 1.24 2.44
N LEU A 180 0.59 1.71 3.37
CA LEU A 180 0.20 1.94 4.76
C LEU A 180 0.51 3.39 5.12
N ASP A 181 -0.53 4.19 5.37
CA ASP A 181 -0.40 5.58 5.78
C ASP A 181 -0.55 5.68 7.30
N GLU A 182 0.56 5.88 7.99
CA GLU A 182 0.65 5.95 9.46
C GLU A 182 -0.09 4.80 10.20
N PRO A 183 0.19 3.52 9.87
CA PRO A 183 -0.60 2.38 10.35
C PRO A 183 -0.62 2.22 11.88
N MET A 184 0.29 2.90 12.59
CA MET A 184 0.41 2.84 14.05
C MET A 184 -0.09 4.11 14.74
N SER A 185 -0.69 5.06 13.98
CA SER A 185 -1.17 6.33 14.53
C SER A 185 -2.26 6.12 15.56
N GLY A 186 -2.09 6.75 16.74
CA GLY A 186 -3.06 6.72 17.82
C GLY A 186 -3.27 5.35 18.48
N LEU A 187 -2.38 4.38 18.25
CA LEU A 187 -2.35 3.14 18.99
C LEU A 187 -1.52 3.29 20.27
N ASP A 188 -1.96 2.58 21.33
CA ASP A 188 -1.19 2.40 22.54
C ASP A 188 0.08 1.54 22.28
N PRO A 189 1.03 1.46 23.22
CA PRO A 189 2.27 0.71 23.03
C PRO A 189 2.04 -0.76 22.66
N ILE A 190 1.04 -1.41 23.24
CA ILE A 190 0.71 -2.82 22.97
C ILE A 190 0.15 -2.96 21.55
N GLY A 191 -0.79 -2.11 21.19
CA GLY A 191 -1.38 -2.10 19.83
C GLY A 191 -0.32 -1.84 18.74
N ARG A 192 0.70 -1.01 19.01
CA ARG A 192 1.83 -0.81 18.09
C ARG A 192 2.67 -2.06 17.94
N MET A 193 2.93 -2.80 19.02
CA MET A 193 3.67 -4.06 18.96
C MET A 193 2.90 -5.11 18.17
N ASP A 194 1.59 -5.23 18.39
CA ASP A 194 0.74 -6.16 17.67
C ASP A 194 0.72 -5.83 16.18
N MET A 195 0.54 -4.56 15.81
CA MET A 195 0.55 -4.12 14.41
C MET A 195 1.89 -4.42 13.72
N ARG A 196 3.03 -4.20 14.39
CA ARG A 196 4.37 -4.53 13.86
C ARG A 196 4.58 -6.00 13.59
N ARG A 197 3.93 -6.89 14.34
CA ARG A 197 4.03 -8.34 14.13
C ARG A 197 3.21 -8.83 12.94
N ILE A 198 2.21 -8.05 12.55
CA ILE A 198 1.30 -8.39 11.45
C ILE A 198 1.86 -7.87 10.11
N ILE A 199 2.51 -6.69 10.13
CA ILE A 199 3.17 -6.07 8.98
C ILE A 199 4.55 -6.72 8.76
#